data_e3a02284f049a790a8b1ff52cc2e48f8
#
_entry.id   e3a02284f049a790a8b1ff52cc2e48f8
#
_cell.length_a   1.000
_cell.length_b   1.000
_cell.length_c   1.000
_cell.angle_alpha   90.00
_cell.angle_beta   90.00
_cell.angle_gamma   90.00
#
_symmetry.space_group_name_H-M   'P 1'
#
loop_
_entity.id
_entity.type
_entity.pdbx_description
1 polymer ?
#
loop_
_entity_poly.entity_id
_entity_poly.type
_entity_poly.pdbx_seq_one_letter_code
_entity_poly.pdbx_strand_id
1 'polypeptide(L)'
;MSAIHTFSGRKIDPCAPDRDALSVDDIAHALSLICRAGGHFPQFYSVCQHSVACAREAAARGFSRRVQLLCLLHDASEAYLADMTRPVKAQLPQYGDYEARLQSLIYETFAGAVPAAGEQAKITAVDDCMLRAEFLHFMGVDLLPQGDAPQSEPSFDVLPFDDAARAFLDLYRFLTLGA
;
A
#
# COMPACT_ATOMS: atom_id res chain seq x y z
N MET A 1 -23.46 -0.41 14.07
CA MET A 1 -23.16 -0.91 12.70
C MET A 1 -21.71 -1.31 12.69
N SER A 2 -21.41 -2.58 12.39
CA SER A 2 -20.03 -3.09 12.35
C SER A 2 -19.42 -3.06 10.93
N ALA A 3 -20.20 -2.70 9.90
CA ALA A 3 -19.76 -2.72 8.50
C ALA A 3 -19.75 -1.35 7.86
N ILE A 4 -18.77 -1.13 6.99
CA ILE A 4 -18.68 0.03 6.09
C ILE A 4 -19.19 -0.33 4.69
N HIS A 5 -19.62 0.67 3.93
CA HIS A 5 -19.97 0.53 2.52
C HIS A 5 -18.76 0.96 1.67
N THR A 6 -18.40 0.14 0.69
CA THR A 6 -17.30 0.42 -0.22
C THR A 6 -17.79 1.14 -1.49
N PHE A 7 -16.85 1.60 -2.31
CA PHE A 7 -17.12 2.27 -3.58
C PHE A 7 -17.96 1.42 -4.55
N SER A 8 -17.72 0.10 -4.62
CA SER A 8 -18.49 -0.83 -5.45
C SER A 8 -19.87 -1.18 -4.86
N GLY A 9 -20.23 -0.62 -3.70
CA GLY A 9 -21.49 -0.90 -2.99
C GLY A 9 -21.48 -2.17 -2.14
N ARG A 10 -20.33 -2.82 -1.96
CA ARG A 10 -20.19 -3.96 -1.05
C ARG A 10 -20.24 -3.51 0.40
N LYS A 11 -20.45 -4.46 1.30
CA LYS A 11 -20.39 -4.24 2.76
C LYS A 11 -19.29 -5.10 3.34
N ILE A 12 -18.41 -4.49 4.11
CA ILE A 12 -17.32 -5.19 4.78
C ILE A 12 -17.23 -4.73 6.25
N ASP A 13 -17.04 -5.69 7.16
CA ASP A 13 -16.59 -5.42 8.52
C ASP A 13 -15.06 -5.49 8.57
N PRO A 14 -14.32 -4.38 8.68
CA PRO A 14 -12.86 -4.41 8.65
C PRO A 14 -12.25 -5.18 9.83
N CYS A 15 -12.99 -5.30 10.94
CA CYS A 15 -12.54 -6.03 12.14
C CYS A 15 -12.80 -7.54 12.06
N ALA A 16 -13.71 -7.96 11.16
CA ALA A 16 -14.04 -9.37 10.88
C ALA A 16 -14.26 -9.56 9.37
N PRO A 17 -13.22 -9.33 8.54
CA PRO A 17 -13.36 -9.25 7.09
C PRO A 17 -13.73 -10.61 6.48
N ASP A 18 -14.60 -10.55 5.46
CA ASP A 18 -14.97 -11.66 4.59
C ASP A 18 -14.23 -11.49 3.24
N ARG A 19 -13.66 -12.59 2.74
CA ARG A 19 -12.98 -12.66 1.45
C ARG A 19 -13.86 -12.17 0.30
N ASP A 20 -15.13 -12.58 0.27
CA ASP A 20 -16.07 -12.24 -0.81
C ASP A 20 -16.46 -10.75 -0.82
N ALA A 21 -16.22 -10.05 0.29
CA ALA A 21 -16.43 -8.61 0.39
C ALA A 21 -15.26 -7.78 -0.14
N LEU A 22 -14.07 -8.39 -0.34
CA LEU A 22 -12.90 -7.70 -0.85
C LEU A 22 -13.01 -7.42 -2.36
N SER A 23 -12.49 -6.29 -2.79
CA SER A 23 -12.40 -5.88 -4.20
C SER A 23 -11.13 -5.08 -4.44
N VAL A 24 -10.37 -5.45 -5.47
CA VAL A 24 -9.18 -4.70 -5.87
C VAL A 24 -9.55 -3.31 -6.41
N ASP A 25 -10.72 -3.16 -7.02
CA ASP A 25 -11.22 -1.87 -7.48
C ASP A 25 -11.54 -0.94 -6.30
N ASP A 26 -12.16 -1.46 -5.24
CA ASP A 26 -12.41 -0.72 -4.01
C ASP A 26 -11.09 -0.30 -3.32
N ILE A 27 -10.11 -1.21 -3.28
CA ILE A 27 -8.77 -0.93 -2.73
C ILE A 27 -8.13 0.20 -3.52
N ALA A 28 -8.03 0.10 -4.85
CA ALA A 28 -7.41 1.11 -5.69
C ALA A 28 -8.09 2.47 -5.55
N HIS A 29 -9.43 2.50 -5.54
CA HIS A 29 -10.20 3.73 -5.36
C HIS A 29 -9.94 4.36 -3.99
N ALA A 30 -10.09 3.60 -2.90
CA ALA A 30 -9.91 4.14 -1.55
C ALA A 30 -8.48 4.64 -1.31
N LEU A 31 -7.46 3.85 -1.69
CA LEU A 31 -6.05 4.25 -1.55
C LEU A 31 -5.71 5.49 -2.38
N SER A 32 -6.39 5.75 -3.50
CA SER A 32 -6.17 6.94 -4.31
C SER A 32 -6.66 8.24 -3.64
N LEU A 33 -7.56 8.13 -2.67
CA LEU A 33 -8.15 9.24 -1.93
C LEU A 33 -7.56 9.40 -0.52
N ILE A 34 -6.79 8.42 -0.03
CA ILE A 34 -6.12 8.49 1.27
C ILE A 34 -4.77 9.19 1.09
N CYS A 35 -4.54 10.28 1.83
CA CYS A 35 -3.27 11.00 1.81
C CYS A 35 -2.21 10.31 2.67
N ARG A 36 -0.97 10.27 2.17
CA ARG A 36 0.21 9.82 2.92
C ARG A 36 0.56 10.79 4.05
N ALA A 37 1.31 10.29 5.03
CA ALA A 37 1.82 11.05 6.19
C ALA A 37 0.71 11.78 6.97
N GLY A 38 -0.51 11.22 7.02
CA GLY A 38 -1.64 11.87 7.69
C GLY A 38 -1.99 13.26 7.13
N GLY A 39 -1.66 13.55 5.87
CA GLY A 39 -1.89 14.85 5.22
C GLY A 39 -0.88 15.93 5.57
N HIS A 40 0.27 15.59 6.15
CA HIS A 40 1.30 16.57 6.54
C HIS A 40 2.32 16.88 5.42
N PHE A 41 2.25 16.24 4.27
CA PHE A 41 3.03 16.67 3.10
C PHE A 41 2.48 18.00 2.56
N PRO A 42 3.33 18.85 1.93
CA PRO A 42 2.90 20.17 1.44
C PRO A 42 1.95 20.10 0.22
N GLN A 43 1.79 18.92 -0.35
CA GLN A 43 0.85 18.65 -1.44
C GLN A 43 0.21 17.27 -1.25
N PHE A 44 -0.88 17.03 -1.98
CA PHE A 44 -1.52 15.71 -1.96
C PHE A 44 -0.61 14.66 -2.60
N TYR A 45 -0.37 13.59 -1.89
CA TYR A 45 0.29 12.38 -2.35
C TYR A 45 -0.44 11.18 -1.72
N SER A 46 -0.96 10.30 -2.55
CA SER A 46 -1.84 9.23 -2.07
C SER A 46 -1.09 7.96 -1.67
N VAL A 47 -1.70 7.16 -0.80
CA VAL A 47 -1.23 5.79 -0.50
C VAL A 47 -1.17 4.93 -1.78
N CYS A 48 -2.09 5.15 -2.72
CA CYS A 48 -2.08 4.49 -4.02
C CYS A 48 -0.81 4.80 -4.82
N GLN A 49 -0.37 6.07 -4.87
CA GLN A 49 0.87 6.47 -5.55
C GLN A 49 2.09 5.83 -4.88
N HIS A 50 2.13 5.81 -3.56
CA HIS A 50 3.16 5.12 -2.78
C HIS A 50 3.22 3.62 -3.12
N SER A 51 2.09 2.93 -3.12
CA SER A 51 2.00 1.50 -3.44
C SER A 51 2.52 1.19 -4.85
N VAL A 52 2.17 2.02 -5.84
CA VAL A 52 2.69 1.91 -7.21
C VAL A 52 4.20 2.16 -7.25
N ALA A 53 4.70 3.17 -6.52
CA ALA A 53 6.13 3.46 -6.42
C ALA A 53 6.90 2.30 -5.78
N CYS A 54 6.38 1.69 -4.71
CA CYS A 54 6.95 0.50 -4.08
C CYS A 54 7.04 -0.69 -5.05
N ALA A 55 5.99 -0.96 -5.82
CA ALA A 55 6.01 -2.04 -6.80
C ALA A 55 7.04 -1.80 -7.93
N ARG A 56 7.16 -0.55 -8.39
CA ARG A 56 8.16 -0.15 -9.40
C ARG A 56 9.59 -0.23 -8.85
N GLU A 57 9.80 0.17 -7.61
CA GLU A 57 11.09 0.02 -6.93
C GLU A 57 11.47 -1.47 -6.78
N ALA A 58 10.52 -2.32 -6.42
CA ALA A 58 10.74 -3.78 -6.39
C ALA A 58 11.14 -4.32 -7.77
N ALA A 59 10.56 -3.80 -8.85
CA ALA A 59 10.93 -4.15 -10.22
C ALA A 59 12.35 -3.66 -10.57
N ALA A 60 12.70 -2.42 -10.23
CA ALA A 60 14.03 -1.85 -10.45
C ALA A 60 15.12 -2.64 -9.71
N ARG A 61 14.81 -3.16 -8.51
CA ARG A 61 15.69 -4.06 -7.74
C ARG A 61 15.78 -5.49 -8.32
N GLY A 62 15.08 -5.78 -9.41
CA GLY A 62 15.07 -7.11 -10.06
C GLY A 62 14.31 -8.17 -9.26
N PHE A 63 13.41 -7.78 -8.37
CA PHE A 63 12.61 -8.73 -7.61
C PHE A 63 11.54 -9.40 -8.48
N SER A 64 11.14 -10.61 -8.11
CA SER A 64 10.14 -11.39 -8.85
C SER A 64 8.80 -10.65 -8.95
N ARG A 65 7.99 -11.00 -9.98
CA ARG A 65 6.63 -10.47 -10.14
C ARG A 65 5.78 -10.63 -8.89
N ARG A 66 5.96 -11.75 -8.18
CA ARG A 66 5.26 -11.98 -6.91
C ARG A 66 5.66 -10.94 -5.86
N VAL A 67 6.95 -10.63 -5.68
CA VAL A 67 7.39 -9.62 -4.72
C VAL A 67 6.91 -8.22 -5.14
N GLN A 68 6.91 -7.90 -6.44
CA GLN A 68 6.35 -6.65 -6.95
C GLN A 68 4.85 -6.54 -6.62
N LEU A 69 4.07 -7.62 -6.79
CA LEU A 69 2.66 -7.66 -6.42
C LEU A 69 2.45 -7.50 -4.91
N LEU A 70 3.27 -8.15 -4.09
CA LEU A 70 3.22 -8.00 -2.64
C LEU A 70 3.54 -6.56 -2.22
N CYS A 71 4.51 -5.89 -2.86
CA CYS A 71 4.80 -4.47 -2.64
C CYS A 71 3.64 -3.57 -3.10
N LEU A 72 2.93 -3.90 -4.19
CA LEU A 72 1.76 -3.15 -4.61
C LEU A 72 0.62 -3.22 -3.59
N LEU A 73 0.48 -4.36 -2.91
CA LEU A 73 -0.63 -4.65 -2.00
C LEU A 73 -0.29 -4.42 -0.51
N HIS A 74 0.94 -3.99 -0.16
CA HIS A 74 1.40 -4.02 1.23
C HIS A 74 0.60 -3.11 2.18
N ASP A 75 0.06 -2.00 1.69
CA ASP A 75 -0.79 -1.06 2.43
C ASP A 75 -2.28 -1.21 2.06
N ALA A 76 -2.68 -2.31 1.39
CA ALA A 76 -4.05 -2.44 0.87
C ALA A 76 -5.12 -2.51 1.96
N SER A 77 -4.78 -2.91 3.18
CA SER A 77 -5.68 -2.88 4.34
C SER A 77 -6.11 -1.46 4.74
N GLU A 78 -5.31 -0.46 4.41
CA GLU A 78 -5.60 0.95 4.70
C GLU A 78 -6.83 1.46 3.93
N ALA A 79 -7.18 0.83 2.80
CA ALA A 79 -8.43 1.09 2.09
C ALA A 79 -9.68 0.94 2.97
N TYR A 80 -9.58 0.18 4.05
CA TYR A 80 -10.69 -0.13 4.96
C TYR A 80 -10.47 0.37 6.40
N LEU A 81 -9.19 0.63 6.79
CA LEU A 81 -8.79 1.01 8.15
C LEU A 81 -8.19 2.41 8.24
N ALA A 82 -7.95 3.07 7.11
CA ALA A 82 -7.20 4.32 6.92
C ALA A 82 -5.68 4.20 7.18
N ASP A 83 -4.90 5.12 6.62
CA ASP A 83 -3.45 5.24 6.89
C ASP A 83 -3.24 5.84 8.29
N MET A 84 -2.76 5.01 9.20
CA MET A 84 -2.42 5.44 10.55
C MET A 84 -0.90 5.53 10.69
N THR A 85 -0.40 6.70 11.10
CA THR A 85 1.04 6.92 11.26
C THR A 85 1.67 5.96 12.26
N ARG A 86 2.88 5.48 11.99
CA ARG A 86 3.60 4.48 12.81
C ARG A 86 3.62 4.80 14.31
N PRO A 87 3.86 6.07 14.78
CA PRO A 87 3.85 6.39 16.20
C PRO A 87 2.48 6.19 16.88
N VAL A 88 1.40 6.47 16.17
CA VAL A 88 0.03 6.27 16.69
C VAL A 88 -0.32 4.79 16.69
N LYS A 89 -0.02 4.09 15.59
CA LYS A 89 -0.23 2.64 15.43
C LYS A 89 0.44 1.85 16.57
N ALA A 90 1.66 2.22 16.95
CA ALA A 90 2.40 1.58 18.05
C ALA A 90 1.71 1.70 19.43
N GLN A 91 0.81 2.65 19.62
CA GLN A 91 0.04 2.83 20.86
C GLN A 91 -1.32 2.11 20.83
N LEU A 92 -1.69 1.50 19.71
CA LEU A 92 -2.99 0.87 19.49
C LEU A 92 -2.84 -0.61 19.06
N PRO A 93 -2.47 -1.52 19.99
CA PRO A 93 -2.22 -2.93 19.65
C PRO A 93 -3.40 -3.60 18.95
N GLN A 94 -4.64 -3.30 19.38
CA GLN A 94 -5.83 -3.87 18.78
C GLN A 94 -6.02 -3.46 17.30
N TYR A 95 -5.61 -2.24 16.94
CA TYR A 95 -5.60 -1.82 15.53
C TYR A 95 -4.63 -2.67 14.71
N GLY A 96 -3.43 -2.92 15.25
CA GLY A 96 -2.43 -3.78 14.60
C GLY A 96 -2.94 -5.21 14.35
N ASP A 97 -3.72 -5.76 15.28
CA ASP A 97 -4.33 -7.10 15.13
C ASP A 97 -5.37 -7.13 13.97
N TYR A 98 -6.20 -6.09 13.87
CA TYR A 98 -7.17 -5.97 12.79
C TYR A 98 -6.47 -5.79 11.43
N GLU A 99 -5.49 -4.90 11.38
CA GLU A 99 -4.69 -4.64 10.18
C GLU A 99 -3.97 -5.91 9.69
N ALA A 100 -3.28 -6.63 10.57
CA ALA A 100 -2.56 -7.85 10.23
C ALA A 100 -3.49 -8.93 9.67
N ARG A 101 -4.68 -9.09 10.26
CA ARG A 101 -5.70 -10.03 9.80
C ARG A 101 -6.24 -9.67 8.43
N LEU A 102 -6.63 -8.41 8.24
CA LEU A 102 -7.17 -7.93 6.97
C LEU A 102 -6.11 -7.98 5.87
N GLN A 103 -4.88 -7.54 6.16
CA GLN A 103 -3.77 -7.58 5.22
C GLN A 103 -3.41 -9.01 4.80
N SER A 104 -3.44 -9.96 5.73
CA SER A 104 -3.24 -11.37 5.42
C SER A 104 -4.32 -11.90 4.48
N LEU A 105 -5.59 -11.59 4.73
CA LEU A 105 -6.70 -11.99 3.86
C LEU A 105 -6.59 -11.37 2.46
N ILE A 106 -6.15 -10.11 2.36
CA ILE A 106 -5.89 -9.42 1.09
C ILE A 106 -4.79 -10.14 0.31
N TYR A 107 -3.67 -10.47 0.94
CA TYR A 107 -2.60 -11.22 0.28
C TYR A 107 -3.05 -12.60 -0.19
N GLU A 108 -3.78 -13.34 0.65
CA GLU A 108 -4.34 -14.65 0.26
C GLU A 108 -5.30 -14.54 -0.93
N THR A 109 -6.10 -13.48 -0.95
CA THR A 109 -7.12 -13.27 -1.99
C THR A 109 -6.50 -12.84 -3.32
N PHE A 110 -5.59 -11.88 -3.30
CA PHE A 110 -5.11 -11.20 -4.51
C PHE A 110 -3.69 -11.59 -4.93
N ALA A 111 -2.91 -12.21 -4.02
CA ALA A 111 -1.57 -12.72 -4.32
C ALA A 111 -1.41 -14.23 -4.06
N GLY A 112 -2.51 -14.93 -3.73
CA GLY A 112 -2.57 -16.38 -3.53
C GLY A 112 -2.05 -16.88 -2.18
N ALA A 113 -1.18 -16.15 -1.49
CA ALA A 113 -0.68 -16.48 -0.16
C ALA A 113 -0.05 -15.25 0.51
N VAL A 114 0.05 -15.28 1.84
CA VAL A 114 0.85 -14.31 2.60
C VAL A 114 2.33 -14.37 2.21
N PRO A 115 3.09 -13.27 2.38
CA PRO A 115 4.52 -13.26 2.10
C PRO A 115 5.28 -14.22 3.01
N ALA A 116 6.23 -14.95 2.43
CA ALA A 116 7.24 -15.67 3.19
C ALA A 116 8.20 -14.68 3.89
N ALA A 117 8.91 -15.12 4.94
CA ALA A 117 9.79 -14.25 5.71
C ALA A 117 10.81 -13.48 4.84
N GLY A 118 11.39 -14.14 3.82
CA GLY A 118 12.32 -13.49 2.88
C GLY A 118 11.64 -12.50 1.92
N GLU A 119 10.36 -12.70 1.59
CA GLU A 119 9.56 -11.75 0.82
C GLU A 119 9.17 -10.55 1.67
N GLN A 120 8.75 -10.79 2.93
CA GLN A 120 8.41 -9.73 3.87
C GLN A 120 9.60 -8.78 4.12
N ALA A 121 10.81 -9.32 4.27
CA ALA A 121 12.01 -8.49 4.42
C ALA A 121 12.25 -7.58 3.21
N LYS A 122 11.96 -8.08 1.98
CA LYS A 122 12.07 -7.28 0.75
C LYS A 122 10.99 -6.18 0.68
N ILE A 123 9.75 -6.50 1.07
CA ILE A 123 8.65 -5.53 1.13
C ILE A 123 9.03 -4.40 2.09
N THR A 124 9.45 -4.72 3.31
CA THR A 124 9.88 -3.73 4.30
C THR A 124 11.03 -2.86 3.80
N ALA A 125 12.04 -3.45 3.16
CA ALA A 125 13.17 -2.70 2.61
C ALA A 125 12.76 -1.75 1.47
N VAL A 126 11.76 -2.12 0.67
CA VAL A 126 11.20 -1.27 -0.39
C VAL A 126 10.34 -0.15 0.21
N ASP A 127 9.46 -0.46 1.15
CA ASP A 127 8.61 0.53 1.84
C ASP A 127 9.46 1.57 2.57
N ASP A 128 10.47 1.15 3.35
CA ASP A 128 11.37 2.06 4.05
C ASP A 128 12.18 2.95 3.08
N CYS A 129 12.59 2.41 1.92
CA CYS A 129 13.27 3.18 0.88
C CYS A 129 12.35 4.26 0.29
N MET A 130 11.09 3.91 -0.03
CA MET A 130 10.11 4.86 -0.56
C MET A 130 9.70 5.89 0.48
N LEU A 131 9.46 5.48 1.72
CA LEU A 131 9.19 6.39 2.84
C LEU A 131 10.30 7.44 2.98
N ARG A 132 11.57 7.00 2.96
CA ARG A 132 12.72 7.91 3.01
C ARG A 132 12.72 8.88 1.85
N ALA A 133 12.51 8.40 0.62
CA ALA A 133 12.50 9.23 -0.58
C ALA A 133 11.38 10.28 -0.54
N GLU A 134 10.19 9.91 -0.10
CA GLU A 134 9.03 10.78 0.09
C GLU A 134 9.32 11.91 1.08
N PHE A 135 9.84 11.58 2.28
CA PHE A 135 10.13 12.58 3.31
C PHE A 135 11.29 13.50 2.92
N LEU A 136 12.32 12.99 2.24
CA LEU A 136 13.38 13.82 1.67
C LEU A 136 12.84 14.79 0.63
N HIS A 137 11.98 14.32 -0.28
CA HIS A 137 11.41 15.14 -1.34
C HIS A 137 10.46 16.21 -0.80
N PHE A 138 9.47 15.80 0.02
CA PHE A 138 8.39 16.69 0.44
C PHE A 138 8.76 17.59 1.61
N MET A 139 9.63 17.14 2.51
CA MET A 139 9.88 17.82 3.78
C MET A 139 11.38 18.14 4.01
N GLY A 140 12.28 17.63 3.18
CA GLY A 140 13.73 17.77 3.39
C GLY A 140 14.25 17.02 4.61
N VAL A 141 13.49 16.02 5.11
CA VAL A 141 13.80 15.25 6.31
C VAL A 141 14.23 13.85 5.94
N ASP A 142 15.41 13.43 6.37
CA ASP A 142 15.86 12.05 6.22
C ASP A 142 15.46 11.23 7.46
N LEU A 143 14.37 10.47 7.37
CA LEU A 143 13.88 9.63 8.46
C LEU A 143 14.73 8.37 8.69
N LEU A 144 15.46 7.92 7.67
CA LEU A 144 16.23 6.68 7.65
C LEU A 144 17.62 6.91 7.03
N PRO A 145 18.53 7.65 7.71
CA PRO A 145 19.81 8.09 7.13
C PRO A 145 20.73 6.97 6.65
N GLN A 146 20.52 5.73 7.14
CA GLN A 146 21.27 4.54 6.74
C GLN A 146 20.54 3.71 5.66
N GLY A 147 19.35 4.17 5.21
CA GLY A 147 18.54 3.47 4.21
C GLY A 147 19.11 3.64 2.80
N ASP A 148 18.76 2.70 1.93
CA ASP A 148 19.12 2.73 0.51
C ASP A 148 18.49 3.93 -0.22
N ALA A 149 19.16 4.42 -1.26
CA ALA A 149 18.52 5.30 -2.24
C ALA A 149 17.65 4.46 -3.20
N PRO A 150 16.56 5.02 -3.75
CA PRO A 150 15.78 4.34 -4.76
C PRO A 150 16.61 3.95 -5.99
N GLN A 151 16.34 2.78 -6.54
CA GLN A 151 16.86 2.34 -7.84
C GLN A 151 15.90 2.70 -8.98
N SER A 152 14.65 2.98 -8.65
CA SER A 152 13.66 3.54 -9.57
C SER A 152 13.68 5.07 -9.53
N GLU A 153 12.95 5.69 -10.46
CA GLU A 153 12.69 7.13 -10.48
C GLU A 153 11.24 7.40 -10.04
N PRO A 154 10.96 7.53 -8.73
CA PRO A 154 9.60 7.77 -8.27
C PRO A 154 9.14 9.18 -8.69
N SER A 155 7.92 9.28 -9.23
CA SER A 155 7.26 10.57 -9.43
C SER A 155 6.54 10.99 -8.16
N PHE A 156 6.71 12.25 -7.80
CA PHE A 156 6.04 12.90 -6.66
C PHE A 156 5.03 13.96 -7.13
N ASP A 157 4.65 13.93 -8.41
CA ASP A 157 3.67 14.84 -8.96
C ASP A 157 2.29 14.62 -8.34
N VAL A 158 1.50 15.69 -8.26
CA VAL A 158 0.08 15.59 -7.89
C VAL A 158 -0.66 14.91 -9.05
N LEU A 159 -1.20 13.72 -8.80
CA LEU A 159 -2.02 13.00 -9.78
C LEU A 159 -3.50 13.12 -9.43
N PRO A 160 -4.39 13.24 -10.44
CA PRO A 160 -5.81 13.00 -10.24
C PRO A 160 -6.02 11.59 -9.64
N PHE A 161 -6.94 11.49 -8.69
CA PHE A 161 -7.17 10.21 -7.98
C PHE A 161 -7.55 9.06 -8.92
N ASP A 162 -8.32 9.35 -10.00
CA ASP A 162 -8.67 8.34 -11.01
C ASP A 162 -7.46 7.83 -11.79
N ASP A 163 -6.45 8.67 -12.03
CA ASP A 163 -5.22 8.28 -12.72
C ASP A 163 -4.35 7.43 -11.77
N ALA A 164 -4.28 7.79 -10.49
CA ALA A 164 -3.58 6.99 -9.48
C ALA A 164 -4.23 5.60 -9.33
N ALA A 165 -5.56 5.54 -9.21
CA ALA A 165 -6.30 4.27 -9.12
C ALA A 165 -6.10 3.42 -10.39
N ARG A 166 -6.15 4.03 -11.57
CA ARG A 166 -5.90 3.35 -12.85
C ARG A 166 -4.50 2.76 -12.91
N ALA A 167 -3.47 3.53 -12.52
CA ALA A 167 -2.09 3.06 -12.50
C ALA A 167 -1.91 1.83 -11.59
N PHE A 168 -2.58 1.82 -10.42
CA PHE A 168 -2.59 0.68 -9.51
C PHE A 168 -3.24 -0.54 -10.16
N LEU A 169 -4.43 -0.39 -10.74
CA LEU A 169 -5.18 -1.50 -11.37
C LEU A 169 -4.45 -2.06 -12.59
N ASP A 170 -3.85 -1.22 -13.41
CA ASP A 170 -3.09 -1.66 -14.60
C ASP A 170 -1.85 -2.44 -14.18
N LEU A 171 -1.14 -1.98 -13.14
CA LEU A 171 0.01 -2.69 -12.60
C LEU A 171 -0.41 -4.01 -11.93
N TYR A 172 -1.51 -4.02 -11.18
CA TYR A 172 -2.09 -5.25 -10.62
C TYR A 172 -2.40 -6.28 -11.71
N ARG A 173 -3.10 -5.87 -12.77
CA ARG A 173 -3.42 -6.74 -13.91
C ARG A 173 -2.15 -7.27 -14.58
N PHE A 174 -1.18 -6.40 -14.83
CA PHE A 174 0.11 -6.80 -15.42
C PHE A 174 0.83 -7.84 -14.57
N LEU A 175 0.84 -7.69 -13.25
CA LEU A 175 1.55 -8.59 -12.34
C LEU A 175 0.81 -9.92 -12.15
N THR A 176 -0.50 -9.97 -12.30
CA THR A 176 -1.33 -11.17 -12.16
C THR A 176 -1.58 -11.92 -13.47
N LEU A 177 -1.50 -11.25 -14.64
CA LEU A 177 -1.63 -11.89 -15.95
C LEU A 177 -0.38 -12.72 -16.26
N GLY A 178 -0.49 -14.03 -16.21
CA GLY A 178 0.58 -14.98 -16.56
C GLY A 178 1.30 -15.61 -15.36
N ALA A 179 0.62 -15.62 -14.21
CA ALA A 179 1.00 -16.44 -13.07
C ALA A 179 0.37 -17.84 -13.16
#